data_c206dad7bd972f67b0b74522544162c2
#
_entry.id   c206dad7bd972f67b0b74522544162c2
#
_cell.length_a   1.000
_cell.length_b   1.000
_cell.length_c   1.000
_cell.angle_alpha   90.00
_cell.angle_beta   90.00
_cell.angle_gamma   90.00
#
_symmetry.space_group_name_H-M   'P 1'
#
loop_
_entity.id
_entity.type
_entity.pdbx_description
1 polymer ?
#
loop_
_entity_poly.entity_id
_entity_poly.type
_entity_poly.pdbx_seq_one_letter_code
_entity_poly.pdbx_strand_id
1 'polypeptide(L)'
;NTAASQTVVVPNAFENTEAPSSNSIPLGTALFCDNGIRYQQVYADAELTESGLISAVRFRLDGSILDPLPSTVYGGTSISVSTAANGPDTFSNTFADNTGADVVEVFSGDLTLSAPGSAAAPKPFDVEIGFQTPFNYTGGDLLLDISINVCGNPGVFFDRGDDASLTRRITARDVDAASGNTGTGAGLLTQFQFESSAPPQAIPLFGKI
;
A
#
# COMPACT_ATOMS: atom_id res chain seq x y z
N ASN A 1 -14.52 18.60 17.67
CA ASN A 1 -13.28 18.56 16.91
C ASN A 1 -12.97 17.09 16.63
N THR A 2 -13.26 16.64 15.43
CA THR A 2 -12.67 15.39 14.92
C THR A 2 -11.21 15.72 14.65
N ALA A 3 -10.27 15.00 15.29
CA ALA A 3 -8.87 15.09 14.93
C ALA A 3 -8.75 14.69 13.46
N ALA A 4 -7.92 15.38 12.70
CA ALA A 4 -7.69 15.05 11.29
C ALA A 4 -6.94 13.73 11.21
N SER A 5 -7.29 12.86 10.24
CA SER A 5 -6.48 11.69 9.92
C SER A 5 -5.10 12.16 9.43
N GLN A 6 -4.05 11.49 9.87
CA GLN A 6 -2.70 11.75 9.40
C GLN A 6 -2.36 10.85 8.22
N THR A 7 -1.53 11.36 7.31
CA THR A 7 -1.06 10.56 6.17
C THR A 7 0.46 10.61 6.10
N VAL A 8 1.07 9.49 5.73
CA VAL A 8 2.50 9.34 5.46
C VAL A 8 2.70 8.78 4.08
N VAL A 9 3.52 9.43 3.28
CA VAL A 9 3.89 8.96 1.93
C VAL A 9 5.26 8.29 2.00
N VAL A 10 5.40 7.11 1.42
CA VAL A 10 6.68 6.40 1.35
C VAL A 10 7.04 6.11 -0.11
N PRO A 11 8.20 6.55 -0.61
CA PRO A 11 9.19 7.42 0.05
C PRO A 11 8.69 8.86 0.28
N ASN A 12 9.06 9.45 1.43
CA ASN A 12 8.62 10.80 1.85
C ASN A 12 9.04 11.89 0.85
N ALA A 13 10.18 11.73 0.19
CA ALA A 13 10.72 12.67 -0.78
C ALA A 13 9.75 12.97 -1.94
N PHE A 14 8.80 12.07 -2.21
CA PHE A 14 7.85 12.19 -3.32
C PHE A 14 6.43 12.59 -2.89
N GLU A 15 6.25 13.03 -1.65
CA GLU A 15 4.93 13.48 -1.19
C GLU A 15 4.33 14.55 -2.11
N ASN A 16 5.13 15.55 -2.47
CA ASN A 16 4.70 16.72 -3.25
C ASN A 16 5.44 16.85 -4.59
N THR A 17 6.16 15.83 -5.01
CA THR A 17 6.90 15.79 -6.28
C THR A 17 6.61 14.52 -7.04
N GLU A 18 6.72 14.58 -8.37
CA GLU A 18 6.56 13.42 -9.26
C GLU A 18 7.65 12.39 -8.98
N ALA A 19 7.28 11.10 -8.97
CA ALA A 19 8.26 10.03 -8.82
C ALA A 19 9.09 9.86 -10.10
N PRO A 20 10.35 9.40 -10.00
CA PRO A 20 11.24 9.30 -11.15
C PRO A 20 10.89 8.14 -12.10
N SER A 21 9.96 7.28 -11.73
CA SER A 21 9.64 6.06 -12.45
C SER A 21 8.20 5.60 -12.21
N SER A 22 7.72 4.67 -13.02
CA SER A 22 6.36 4.13 -12.90
C SER A 22 6.32 2.61 -13.04
N ASN A 23 5.21 2.00 -12.61
CA ASN A 23 4.96 0.57 -12.72
C ASN A 23 3.46 0.26 -12.80
N SER A 24 3.09 -0.75 -13.57
CA SER A 24 1.70 -1.22 -13.70
C SER A 24 1.35 -2.40 -12.76
N ILE A 25 2.32 -2.98 -12.05
CA ILE A 25 2.11 -4.14 -11.16
C ILE A 25 1.93 -3.66 -9.72
N PRO A 26 0.91 -4.17 -8.96
CA PRO A 26 -0.02 -5.27 -9.31
C PRO A 26 -1.35 -4.81 -9.93
N LEU A 27 -1.65 -3.51 -9.98
CA LEU A 27 -2.99 -2.98 -10.18
C LEU A 27 -3.25 -2.39 -11.58
N GLY A 28 -2.23 -2.19 -12.39
CA GLY A 28 -2.36 -1.46 -13.67
C GLY A 28 -2.59 -2.32 -14.90
N THR A 29 -2.34 -3.63 -14.83
CA THR A 29 -2.40 -4.51 -16.00
C THR A 29 -2.64 -5.96 -15.61
N ALA A 30 -3.39 -6.69 -16.47
CA ALA A 30 -3.54 -8.13 -16.37
C ALA A 30 -2.45 -8.93 -17.12
N LEU A 31 -1.51 -8.28 -17.79
CA LEU A 31 -0.46 -8.96 -18.60
C LEU A 31 0.46 -9.89 -17.77
N PHE A 32 0.45 -9.76 -16.46
CA PHE A 32 1.27 -10.53 -15.53
C PHE A 32 0.42 -11.37 -14.56
N CYS A 33 -0.82 -11.73 -14.95
CA CYS A 33 -1.80 -12.39 -14.10
C CYS A 33 -2.29 -13.69 -14.74
N ASP A 34 -1.37 -14.65 -14.93
CA ASP A 34 -1.70 -15.92 -15.61
C ASP A 34 -2.58 -16.82 -14.71
N ASN A 35 -2.20 -16.96 -13.43
CA ASN A 35 -2.94 -17.66 -12.36
C ASN A 35 -3.17 -16.75 -11.16
N GLY A 36 -3.62 -15.52 -11.40
CA GLY A 36 -3.61 -14.48 -10.40
C GLY A 36 -2.23 -13.83 -10.26
N ILE A 37 -2.09 -13.00 -9.25
CA ILE A 37 -0.83 -12.34 -8.91
C ILE A 37 -0.65 -12.32 -7.40
N ARG A 38 0.59 -12.55 -6.94
CA ARG A 38 1.02 -12.23 -5.59
C ARG A 38 2.08 -11.14 -5.62
N TYR A 39 1.94 -10.16 -4.76
CA TYR A 39 2.80 -9.00 -4.69
C TYR A 39 3.07 -8.66 -3.23
N GLN A 40 4.34 -8.56 -2.84
CA GLN A 40 4.73 -7.98 -1.56
C GLN A 40 5.59 -6.75 -1.78
N GLN A 41 5.37 -5.77 -0.91
CA GLN A 41 6.18 -4.56 -0.83
C GLN A 41 6.52 -4.29 0.63
N VAL A 42 7.81 -4.06 0.90
CA VAL A 42 8.32 -3.65 2.21
C VAL A 42 8.66 -2.16 2.16
N TYR A 43 8.44 -1.49 3.29
CA TYR A 43 8.68 -0.07 3.51
C TYR A 43 9.63 0.08 4.70
N ALA A 44 10.68 0.89 4.54
CA ALA A 44 11.64 1.17 5.62
C ALA A 44 10.98 1.95 6.76
N ASP A 45 11.22 1.54 8.00
CA ASP A 45 10.75 2.21 9.23
C ASP A 45 11.10 3.70 9.25
N ALA A 46 12.28 4.06 8.77
CA ALA A 46 12.73 5.46 8.72
C ALA A 46 11.83 6.40 7.90
N GLU A 47 11.02 5.85 6.98
CA GLU A 47 10.05 6.59 6.17
C GLU A 47 8.65 6.67 6.80
N LEU A 48 8.37 5.85 7.83
CA LEU A 48 7.08 5.77 8.51
C LEU A 48 7.13 6.60 9.80
N THR A 49 6.88 7.91 9.69
CA THR A 49 7.05 8.89 10.77
C THR A 49 5.94 8.88 11.81
N GLU A 50 4.87 8.11 11.57
CA GLU A 50 3.69 8.02 12.43
C GLU A 50 3.51 6.60 12.98
N SER A 51 2.75 6.46 14.05
CA SER A 51 2.33 5.18 14.63
C SER A 51 0.85 5.20 14.97
N GLY A 52 0.22 4.04 15.06
CA GLY A 52 -1.20 3.90 15.36
C GLY A 52 -1.94 3.05 14.35
N LEU A 53 -3.26 3.20 14.27
CA LEU A 53 -4.10 2.40 13.38
C LEU A 53 -4.00 2.90 11.94
N ILE A 54 -3.45 2.07 11.05
CA ILE A 54 -3.50 2.29 9.60
C ILE A 54 -4.85 1.78 9.10
N SER A 55 -5.64 2.64 8.49
CA SER A 55 -7.01 2.33 8.01
C SER A 55 -7.14 2.26 6.49
N ALA A 56 -6.14 2.74 5.75
CA ALA A 56 -6.12 2.65 4.30
C ALA A 56 -4.70 2.80 3.75
N VAL A 57 -4.51 2.29 2.53
CA VAL A 57 -3.40 2.64 1.67
C VAL A 57 -3.90 3.30 0.40
N ARG A 58 -3.14 4.26 -0.11
CA ARG A 58 -3.46 4.95 -1.36
C ARG A 58 -2.27 4.94 -2.29
N PHE A 59 -2.59 4.85 -3.57
CA PHE A 59 -1.63 4.98 -4.66
C PHE A 59 -1.99 6.16 -5.52
N ARG A 60 -1.05 6.66 -6.30
CA ARG A 60 -1.33 7.68 -7.30
C ARG A 60 -0.90 7.19 -8.68
N LEU A 61 -1.66 7.60 -9.69
CA LEU A 61 -1.32 7.35 -11.08
C LEU A 61 -0.05 8.15 -11.45
N ASP A 62 0.74 7.59 -12.36
CA ASP A 62 1.88 8.28 -12.97
C ASP A 62 1.43 9.57 -13.67
N GLY A 63 2.24 10.62 -13.58
CA GLY A 63 1.91 11.94 -14.12
C GLY A 63 1.60 11.98 -15.62
N SER A 64 2.09 10.99 -16.39
CA SER A 64 1.79 10.84 -17.81
C SER A 64 0.37 10.35 -18.12
N ILE A 65 -0.34 9.78 -17.12
CA ILE A 65 -1.71 9.25 -17.27
C ILE A 65 -2.69 10.42 -17.12
N LEU A 66 -3.31 10.85 -18.21
CA LEU A 66 -4.27 11.97 -18.19
C LEU A 66 -5.71 11.50 -17.97
N ASP A 67 -6.02 10.31 -18.45
CA ASP A 67 -7.35 9.73 -18.34
C ASP A 67 -7.66 9.20 -16.92
N PRO A 68 -8.94 9.11 -16.54
CA PRO A 68 -9.32 8.51 -15.28
C PRO A 68 -8.97 7.01 -15.25
N LEU A 69 -8.68 6.48 -14.06
CA LEU A 69 -8.74 5.04 -13.82
C LEU A 69 -10.22 4.63 -13.87
N PRO A 70 -10.65 3.87 -14.87
CA PRO A 70 -12.04 3.42 -14.93
C PRO A 70 -12.35 2.50 -13.74
N SER A 71 -13.61 2.43 -13.35
CA SER A 71 -14.05 1.46 -12.33
C SER A 71 -13.64 0.04 -12.75
N THR A 72 -12.67 -0.51 -12.02
CA THR A 72 -12.02 -1.79 -12.33
C THR A 72 -12.14 -2.73 -11.14
N VAL A 73 -12.59 -3.97 -11.39
CA VAL A 73 -12.74 -4.99 -10.35
C VAL A 73 -11.52 -5.93 -10.38
N TYR A 74 -11.01 -6.23 -9.19
CA TYR A 74 -9.96 -7.21 -8.91
C TYR A 74 -10.57 -8.31 -8.06
N GLY A 75 -10.87 -9.45 -8.70
CA GLY A 75 -11.66 -10.52 -8.08
C GLY A 75 -10.85 -11.37 -7.11
N GLY A 76 -11.47 -11.71 -5.97
CA GLY A 76 -10.87 -12.56 -4.96
C GLY A 76 -9.54 -12.00 -4.43
N THR A 77 -9.54 -10.70 -4.09
CA THR A 77 -8.38 -10.01 -3.53
C THR A 77 -8.27 -10.28 -2.03
N SER A 78 -7.07 -10.60 -1.56
CA SER A 78 -6.70 -10.60 -0.14
C SER A 78 -5.50 -9.69 0.06
N ILE A 79 -5.57 -8.85 1.09
CA ILE A 79 -4.49 -7.93 1.46
C ILE A 79 -4.18 -8.12 2.94
N SER A 80 -2.91 -8.35 3.23
CA SER A 80 -2.40 -8.45 4.59
C SER A 80 -1.33 -7.41 4.86
N VAL A 81 -1.25 -6.97 6.10
CA VAL A 81 -0.22 -6.05 6.61
C VAL A 81 0.42 -6.67 7.83
N SER A 82 1.73 -6.51 7.98
CA SER A 82 2.48 -6.92 9.17
C SER A 82 3.68 -6.01 9.39
N THR A 83 4.28 -6.02 10.56
CA THR A 83 5.70 -5.66 10.69
C THR A 83 6.50 -6.64 9.82
N ALA A 84 7.44 -6.15 9.02
CA ALA A 84 8.22 -7.01 8.13
C ALA A 84 9.25 -7.83 8.91
N ALA A 85 9.35 -9.14 8.64
CA ALA A 85 10.42 -9.97 9.20
C ALA A 85 11.77 -9.71 8.52
N ASN A 86 11.75 -9.25 7.27
CA ASN A 86 12.92 -8.85 6.48
C ASN A 86 12.66 -7.45 5.89
N GLY A 87 13.55 -6.50 6.23
CA GLY A 87 13.49 -5.14 5.71
C GLY A 87 13.97 -5.02 4.27
N PRO A 88 13.99 -3.81 3.69
CA PRO A 88 14.34 -3.61 2.28
C PRO A 88 15.68 -4.22 1.88
N ASP A 89 16.71 -4.13 2.72
CA ASP A 89 18.06 -4.62 2.43
C ASP A 89 18.18 -6.16 2.51
N THR A 90 17.30 -6.81 3.27
CA THR A 90 17.30 -8.26 3.50
C THR A 90 16.10 -8.98 2.90
N PHE A 91 15.30 -8.27 2.07
CA PHE A 91 14.03 -8.74 1.55
C PHE A 91 14.20 -10.05 0.78
N SER A 92 13.52 -11.11 1.25
CA SER A 92 13.59 -12.45 0.68
C SER A 92 12.72 -12.60 -0.58
N ASN A 93 13.14 -13.47 -1.50
CA ASN A 93 12.31 -13.89 -2.62
C ASN A 93 11.21 -14.88 -2.21
N THR A 94 11.28 -15.47 -1.01
CA THR A 94 10.24 -16.31 -0.43
C THR A 94 9.26 -15.44 0.32
N PHE A 95 8.00 -15.45 -0.10
CA PHE A 95 6.97 -14.57 0.48
C PHE A 95 6.82 -14.74 2.00
N ALA A 96 6.80 -16.00 2.46
CA ALA A 96 6.60 -16.30 3.89
C ALA A 96 7.74 -15.78 4.79
N ASP A 97 8.97 -15.67 4.27
CA ASP A 97 10.13 -15.19 5.04
C ASP A 97 10.00 -13.71 5.42
N ASN A 98 9.20 -12.94 4.66
CA ASN A 98 9.04 -11.50 4.86
C ASN A 98 7.91 -11.16 5.82
N THR A 99 6.98 -12.10 6.06
CA THR A 99 5.78 -11.87 6.85
C THR A 99 6.09 -11.91 8.35
N GLY A 100 5.72 -10.87 9.08
CA GLY A 100 5.88 -10.80 10.52
C GLY A 100 4.82 -11.58 11.30
N ALA A 101 5.07 -11.79 12.59
CA ALA A 101 4.20 -12.57 13.46
C ALA A 101 2.87 -11.86 13.81
N ASP A 102 2.80 -10.55 13.59
CA ASP A 102 1.66 -9.68 13.86
C ASP A 102 0.75 -9.48 12.64
N VAL A 103 0.86 -10.35 11.62
CA VAL A 103 0.11 -10.25 10.36
C VAL A 103 -1.40 -10.17 10.59
N VAL A 104 -2.02 -9.20 9.93
CA VAL A 104 -3.48 -8.99 9.91
C VAL A 104 -3.95 -8.98 8.46
N GLU A 105 -4.98 -9.79 8.14
CA GLU A 105 -5.72 -9.63 6.88
C GLU A 105 -6.59 -8.38 7.01
N VAL A 106 -6.21 -7.32 6.28
CA VAL A 106 -6.86 -6.02 6.35
C VAL A 106 -7.98 -5.85 5.32
N PHE A 107 -7.97 -6.68 4.28
CA PHE A 107 -9.00 -6.71 3.25
C PHE A 107 -9.16 -8.11 2.66
N SER A 108 -10.40 -8.54 2.42
CA SER A 108 -10.73 -9.79 1.74
C SER A 108 -12.02 -9.64 0.93
N GLY A 109 -12.00 -10.00 -0.36
CA GLY A 109 -13.15 -9.95 -1.27
C GLY A 109 -12.82 -9.36 -2.63
N ASP A 110 -13.84 -8.98 -3.39
CA ASP A 110 -13.67 -8.28 -4.66
C ASP A 110 -13.36 -6.80 -4.40
N LEU A 111 -12.19 -6.36 -4.88
CA LEU A 111 -11.73 -4.99 -4.75
C LEU A 111 -12.11 -4.18 -5.98
N THR A 112 -12.83 -3.08 -5.83
CA THR A 112 -13.14 -2.17 -6.93
C THR A 112 -12.36 -0.88 -6.75
N LEU A 113 -11.55 -0.51 -7.75
CA LEU A 113 -10.77 0.72 -7.75
C LEU A 113 -11.19 1.65 -8.89
N SER A 114 -11.13 2.94 -8.62
CA SER A 114 -11.30 3.99 -9.63
C SER A 114 -10.59 5.25 -9.15
N ALA A 115 -10.22 6.13 -10.07
CA ALA A 115 -9.72 7.46 -9.75
C ALA A 115 -10.12 8.46 -10.82
N PRO A 116 -10.38 9.73 -10.50
CA PRO A 116 -10.64 10.76 -11.49
C PRO A 116 -9.42 11.01 -12.35
N GLY A 117 -9.63 11.42 -13.60
CA GLY A 117 -8.56 11.94 -14.44
C GLY A 117 -8.05 13.29 -13.89
N SER A 118 -6.78 13.56 -14.07
CA SER A 118 -6.17 14.81 -13.61
C SER A 118 -5.02 15.22 -14.54
N ALA A 119 -4.89 16.51 -14.80
CA ALA A 119 -3.73 17.08 -15.49
C ALA A 119 -2.63 17.56 -14.51
N ALA A 120 -2.85 17.41 -13.20
CA ALA A 120 -1.84 17.77 -12.20
C ALA A 120 -0.63 16.84 -12.27
N ALA A 121 0.54 17.35 -11.93
CA ALA A 121 1.76 16.59 -11.69
C ALA A 121 2.47 17.21 -10.45
N PRO A 122 2.66 16.43 -9.38
CA PRO A 122 2.23 15.04 -9.21
C PRO A 122 0.71 14.89 -9.16
N LYS A 123 0.23 13.68 -9.48
CA LYS A 123 -1.18 13.32 -9.29
C LYS A 123 -1.53 13.25 -7.80
N PRO A 124 -2.80 13.45 -7.42
CA PRO A 124 -3.25 13.13 -6.06
C PRO A 124 -3.26 11.62 -5.80
N PHE A 125 -3.22 11.23 -4.53
CA PHE A 125 -3.34 9.84 -4.09
C PHE A 125 -4.81 9.40 -4.06
N ASP A 126 -5.42 9.27 -5.24
CA ASP A 126 -6.86 9.05 -5.41
C ASP A 126 -7.24 7.56 -5.54
N VAL A 127 -6.25 6.67 -5.69
CA VAL A 127 -6.51 5.22 -5.77
C VAL A 127 -6.43 4.63 -4.37
N GLU A 128 -7.57 4.57 -3.69
CA GLU A 128 -7.66 4.18 -2.28
C GLU A 128 -8.07 2.72 -2.12
N ILE A 129 -7.40 2.02 -1.20
CA ILE A 129 -7.80 0.73 -0.65
C ILE A 129 -8.07 0.94 0.84
N GLY A 130 -9.35 1.08 1.19
CA GLY A 130 -9.79 1.14 2.57
C GLY A 130 -9.72 -0.24 3.23
N PHE A 131 -9.19 -0.31 4.44
CA PHE A 131 -9.08 -1.55 5.19
C PHE A 131 -10.41 -1.90 5.87
N GLN A 132 -10.79 -3.16 5.80
CA GLN A 132 -11.94 -3.71 6.55
C GLN A 132 -11.57 -3.90 8.03
N THR A 133 -10.30 -4.18 8.30
CA THR A 133 -9.71 -4.28 9.65
C THR A 133 -8.46 -3.41 9.69
N PRO A 134 -8.41 -2.32 10.47
CA PRO A 134 -7.21 -1.51 10.59
C PRO A 134 -6.02 -2.30 11.18
N PHE A 135 -4.81 -1.95 10.75
CA PHE A 135 -3.57 -2.52 11.28
C PHE A 135 -2.96 -1.58 12.33
N ASN A 136 -2.63 -2.10 13.51
CA ASN A 136 -1.98 -1.32 14.56
C ASN A 136 -0.46 -1.30 14.37
N TYR A 137 0.05 -0.25 13.72
CA TYR A 137 1.47 -0.07 13.49
C TYR A 137 2.14 0.58 14.72
N THR A 138 3.18 -0.09 15.23
CA THR A 138 3.92 0.35 16.42
C THR A 138 5.41 0.61 16.16
N GLY A 139 5.81 0.61 14.89
CA GLY A 139 7.20 0.79 14.44
C GLY A 139 7.78 -0.47 13.80
N GLY A 140 8.96 -0.32 13.21
CA GLY A 140 9.64 -1.34 12.41
C GLY A 140 9.30 -1.26 10.92
N ASP A 141 10.06 -1.96 10.09
CA ASP A 141 9.76 -2.03 8.66
C ASP A 141 8.36 -2.63 8.45
N LEU A 142 7.59 -2.07 7.50
CA LEU A 142 6.20 -2.48 7.26
C LEU A 142 6.11 -3.32 5.98
N LEU A 143 5.33 -4.40 6.02
CA LEU A 143 5.04 -5.25 4.86
C LEU A 143 3.58 -5.11 4.43
N LEU A 144 3.36 -4.89 3.13
CA LEU A 144 2.08 -5.01 2.45
C LEU A 144 2.13 -6.23 1.53
N ASP A 145 1.23 -7.19 1.72
CA ASP A 145 1.09 -8.41 0.90
C ASP A 145 -0.26 -8.39 0.20
N ILE A 146 -0.27 -8.38 -1.14
CA ILE A 146 -1.47 -8.34 -1.97
C ILE A 146 -1.52 -9.60 -2.82
N SER A 147 -2.63 -10.34 -2.70
CA SER A 147 -2.97 -11.48 -3.55
C SER A 147 -4.24 -11.17 -4.33
N ILE A 148 -4.25 -11.38 -5.66
CA ILE A 148 -5.39 -11.12 -6.54
C ILE A 148 -5.59 -12.34 -7.43
N ASN A 149 -6.75 -13.00 -7.35
CA ASN A 149 -7.07 -14.16 -8.16
C ASN A 149 -7.42 -13.78 -9.60
N VAL A 150 -8.18 -12.70 -9.79
CA VAL A 150 -8.59 -12.20 -11.10
C VAL A 150 -8.20 -10.75 -11.23
N CYS A 151 -7.14 -10.48 -11.98
CA CYS A 151 -6.62 -9.13 -12.14
C CYS A 151 -7.50 -8.25 -13.02
N GLY A 152 -7.68 -7.01 -12.61
CA GLY A 152 -8.18 -5.96 -13.46
C GLY A 152 -7.17 -5.57 -14.55
N ASN A 153 -7.64 -4.97 -15.62
CA ASN A 153 -6.78 -4.51 -16.72
C ASN A 153 -7.11 -3.06 -17.14
N PRO A 154 -6.92 -2.08 -16.27
CA PRO A 154 -7.21 -0.69 -16.60
C PRO A 154 -6.21 -0.06 -17.60
N GLY A 155 -5.04 -0.68 -17.81
CA GLY A 155 -4.02 -0.17 -18.74
C GLY A 155 -3.29 1.07 -18.23
N VAL A 156 -3.12 1.22 -16.92
CA VAL A 156 -2.51 2.40 -16.30
C VAL A 156 -1.18 2.08 -15.62
N PHE A 157 -0.42 3.13 -15.34
CA PHE A 157 0.81 3.08 -14.55
C PHE A 157 0.64 3.89 -13.27
N PHE A 158 1.34 3.46 -12.22
CA PHE A 158 1.40 4.11 -10.92
C PHE A 158 2.81 4.63 -10.68
N ASP A 159 2.93 5.70 -9.95
CA ASP A 159 4.22 6.21 -9.48
C ASP A 159 4.98 5.16 -8.68
N ARG A 160 6.30 5.11 -8.91
CA ARG A 160 7.23 4.19 -8.29
C ARG A 160 8.52 4.91 -7.91
N GLY A 161 9.03 4.64 -6.72
CA GLY A 161 10.35 5.09 -6.30
C GLY A 161 11.48 4.36 -7.06
N ASP A 162 12.71 4.85 -6.90
CA ASP A 162 13.93 4.25 -7.45
C ASP A 162 14.82 3.62 -6.39
N ASP A 163 14.69 4.05 -5.14
CA ASP A 163 15.54 3.62 -4.04
C ASP A 163 14.98 2.35 -3.40
N ALA A 164 15.67 1.23 -3.67
CA ALA A 164 15.30 -0.09 -3.13
C ALA A 164 15.64 -0.25 -1.64
N SER A 165 16.38 0.68 -1.04
CA SER A 165 16.63 0.70 0.40
C SER A 165 15.47 1.31 1.20
N LEU A 166 14.61 2.11 0.55
CA LEU A 166 13.43 2.72 1.18
C LEU A 166 12.18 1.88 0.97
N THR A 167 12.03 1.29 -0.24
CA THR A 167 10.92 0.39 -0.56
C THR A 167 11.41 -0.70 -1.51
N ARG A 168 11.05 -1.96 -1.25
CA ARG A 168 11.39 -3.07 -2.14
C ARG A 168 10.19 -3.96 -2.38
N ARG A 169 10.14 -4.63 -3.54
CA ARG A 169 9.02 -5.48 -3.90
C ARG A 169 9.45 -6.80 -4.51
N ILE A 170 8.60 -7.82 -4.33
CA ILE A 170 8.65 -9.09 -5.06
C ILE A 170 7.27 -9.37 -5.65
N THR A 171 7.22 -10.10 -6.75
CA THR A 171 5.98 -10.49 -7.40
C THR A 171 6.07 -11.86 -8.04
N ALA A 172 4.94 -12.56 -8.10
CA ALA A 172 4.75 -13.80 -8.85
C ALA A 172 3.46 -13.72 -9.68
N ARG A 173 3.43 -14.42 -10.83
CA ARG A 173 2.26 -14.53 -11.73
C ARG A 173 1.34 -15.69 -11.35
N ASP A 174 1.36 -16.04 -10.09
CA ASP A 174 0.58 -17.11 -9.49
C ASP A 174 0.28 -16.69 -8.05
N VAL A 175 -0.99 -16.67 -7.69
CA VAL A 175 -1.44 -16.24 -6.36
C VAL A 175 -0.94 -17.19 -5.26
N ASP A 176 -0.76 -18.47 -5.57
CA ASP A 176 -0.31 -19.51 -4.65
C ASP A 176 1.22 -19.70 -4.63
N ALA A 177 1.96 -18.88 -5.38
CA ALA A 177 3.41 -19.01 -5.45
C ALA A 177 4.07 -18.85 -4.06
N ALA A 178 4.96 -19.76 -3.71
CA ALA A 178 5.76 -19.67 -2.49
C ALA A 178 6.87 -18.60 -2.59
N SER A 179 7.34 -18.31 -3.81
CA SER A 179 8.43 -17.35 -4.08
C SER A 179 8.14 -16.51 -5.31
N GLY A 180 8.70 -15.31 -5.32
CA GLY A 180 8.59 -14.36 -6.41
C GLY A 180 9.93 -13.87 -6.92
N ASN A 181 9.87 -13.00 -7.92
CA ASN A 181 11.05 -12.32 -8.44
C ASN A 181 11.08 -10.89 -7.88
N THR A 182 12.25 -10.50 -7.38
CA THR A 182 12.55 -9.10 -7.13
C THR A 182 12.57 -8.39 -8.47
N GLY A 183 11.59 -7.52 -8.73
CA GLY A 183 11.70 -6.58 -9.85
C GLY A 183 12.94 -5.70 -9.69
N THR A 184 13.36 -5.05 -10.78
CA THR A 184 14.40 -4.05 -10.72
C THR A 184 13.92 -2.85 -9.92
N GLY A 185 14.28 -2.76 -8.64
CA GLY A 185 14.13 -1.54 -7.86
C GLY A 185 12.95 -1.49 -6.89
N ALA A 186 12.63 -0.28 -6.51
CA ALA A 186 11.69 0.09 -5.46
C ALA A 186 10.22 -0.29 -5.76
N GLY A 187 9.40 -0.24 -4.73
CA GLY A 187 7.97 -0.46 -4.79
C GLY A 187 7.18 0.75 -5.30
N LEU A 188 5.87 0.61 -5.36
CA LEU A 188 4.95 1.70 -5.67
C LEU A 188 5.03 2.79 -4.58
N LEU A 189 4.91 4.03 -5.00
CA LEU A 189 4.72 5.13 -4.08
C LEU A 189 3.39 4.95 -3.35
N THR A 190 3.45 4.89 -2.03
CA THR A 190 2.31 4.54 -1.20
C THR A 190 2.05 5.61 -0.15
N GLN A 191 0.81 6.03 -0.01
CA GLN A 191 0.36 6.86 1.10
C GLN A 191 -0.43 6.01 2.09
N PHE A 192 0.02 5.98 3.34
CA PHE A 192 -0.69 5.35 4.46
C PHE A 192 -1.58 6.37 5.15
N GLN A 193 -2.82 5.96 5.44
CA GLN A 193 -3.74 6.75 6.24
C GLN A 193 -3.80 6.20 7.66
N PHE A 194 -3.41 7.02 8.61
CA PHE A 194 -3.53 6.72 10.04
C PHE A 194 -4.85 7.28 10.58
N GLU A 195 -5.52 6.50 11.41
CA GLU A 195 -6.68 7.00 12.13
C GLU A 195 -6.23 8.06 13.15
N SER A 196 -7.04 9.09 13.29
CA SER A 196 -6.79 10.07 14.33
C SER A 196 -6.97 9.43 15.71
N SER A 197 -5.94 9.51 16.57
CA SER A 197 -6.13 9.20 17.98
C SER A 197 -7.14 10.19 18.56
N ALA A 198 -8.34 9.72 18.90
CA ALA A 198 -9.27 10.57 19.64
C ALA A 198 -8.58 10.98 20.96
N PRO A 199 -8.54 12.30 21.31
CA PRO A 199 -8.01 12.70 22.60
C PRO A 199 -8.79 11.97 23.70
N PRO A 200 -8.11 11.47 24.76
CA PRO A 200 -8.79 10.80 25.84
C PRO A 200 -9.92 11.69 26.36
N GLN A 201 -11.14 11.20 26.31
CA GLN A 201 -12.30 11.96 26.82
C GLN A 201 -12.04 12.21 28.31
N ALA A 202 -11.94 13.49 28.67
CA ALA A 202 -11.85 13.88 30.07
C ALA A 202 -13.09 13.30 30.80
N ILE A 203 -12.87 12.36 31.70
CA ILE A 203 -13.93 11.84 32.58
C ILE A 203 -14.41 13.04 33.39
N PRO A 204 -15.70 13.45 33.29
CA PRO A 204 -16.21 14.52 34.11
C PRO A 204 -16.06 14.13 35.57
N LEU A 205 -15.27 14.86 36.33
CA LEU A 205 -15.22 14.73 37.77
C LEU A 205 -16.59 15.15 38.33
N PHE A 206 -17.45 14.19 38.59
CA PHE A 206 -18.65 14.45 39.37
C PHE A 206 -18.20 14.88 40.77
N GLY A 207 -18.20 16.18 41.01
CA GLY A 207 -17.98 16.73 42.34
C GLY A 207 -19.02 16.15 43.31
N LYS A 208 -18.53 15.51 44.39
CA LYS A 208 -19.39 15.22 45.53
C LYS A 208 -19.84 16.53 46.13
N ILE A 209 -21.19 16.72 46.20
CA ILE A 209 -21.85 17.72 47.03
C ILE A 209 -21.80 17.20 48.47
#